data_80b35eb96f276a83b0a1ed27cccbb378
#
_entry.id   80b35eb96f276a83b0a1ed27cccbb378
#
_cell.length_a   1.000
_cell.length_b   1.000
_cell.length_c   1.000
_cell.angle_alpha   90.00
_cell.angle_beta   90.00
_cell.angle_gamma   90.00
#
_symmetry.space_group_name_H-M   'P 1'
#
loop_
_entity.id
_entity.type
_entity.pdbx_description
1 polymer ?
#
loop_
_entity_poly.entity_id
_entity_poly.type
_entity_poly.pdbx_seq_one_letter_code
_entity_poly.pdbx_strand_id
1 'polypeptide(L)'
;MTKGRVIKNYNGFYYVDVGREGLIECRRRGKLLKAKILVGDELEITELGQDKGVIEALLPRRNQIRRPAVANIDQLLVIMAAKSPDPNQFLVDKMLMTCEYGGIHPTLCFNKCDLDRETAESYKAFYERCGYDVYLVSAKTGEGLDTLRNLLPHRMTAFSGPSGVG
;
A
#
# COMPACT_ATOMS: atom_id res chain seq x y z
N MET A 1 -17.58 20.78 -8.70
CA MET A 1 -16.92 19.49 -8.75
C MET A 1 -16.12 19.31 -7.46
N THR A 2 -16.23 18.17 -6.82
CA THR A 2 -15.56 17.85 -5.55
C THR A 2 -14.35 16.98 -5.85
N LYS A 3 -13.20 17.23 -5.20
CA LYS A 3 -12.05 16.33 -5.28
C LYS A 3 -12.17 15.27 -4.20
N GLY A 4 -11.75 14.04 -4.54
CA GLY A 4 -11.75 12.94 -3.59
C GLY A 4 -10.79 11.85 -3.99
N ARG A 5 -10.54 10.93 -3.06
CA ARG A 5 -9.61 9.81 -3.23
C ARG A 5 -10.33 8.48 -3.23
N VAL A 6 -9.98 7.61 -4.14
CA VAL A 6 -10.53 6.25 -4.19
C VAL A 6 -9.97 5.43 -3.03
N ILE A 7 -10.85 4.95 -2.16
CA ILE A 7 -10.49 4.10 -1.02
C ILE A 7 -10.77 2.63 -1.33
N LYS A 8 -11.79 2.36 -2.16
CA LYS A 8 -12.20 1.01 -2.52
C LYS A 8 -12.79 1.02 -3.93
N ASN A 9 -12.59 -0.07 -4.68
CA ASN A 9 -13.32 -0.35 -5.91
C ASN A 9 -13.91 -1.76 -5.86
N TYR A 10 -15.14 -1.90 -6.30
CA TYR A 10 -15.85 -3.18 -6.32
C TYR A 10 -16.96 -3.16 -7.37
N ASN A 11 -17.03 -4.19 -8.23
CA ASN A 11 -18.09 -4.35 -9.25
C ASN A 11 -18.35 -3.10 -10.11
N GLY A 12 -17.30 -2.35 -10.49
CA GLY A 12 -17.43 -1.14 -11.31
C GLY A 12 -17.86 0.12 -10.55
N PHE A 13 -18.03 0.02 -9.23
CA PHE A 13 -18.23 1.14 -8.32
C PHE A 13 -16.92 1.54 -7.66
N TYR A 14 -16.78 2.83 -7.40
CA TYR A 14 -15.63 3.44 -6.74
C TYR A 14 -16.13 4.19 -5.51
N TYR A 15 -15.58 3.84 -4.36
CA TYR A 15 -15.91 4.49 -3.10
C TYR A 15 -14.86 5.56 -2.84
N VAL A 16 -15.32 6.81 -2.82
CA VAL A 16 -14.46 8.00 -2.83
C VAL A 16 -14.59 8.73 -1.52
N ASP A 17 -13.47 8.96 -0.85
CA ASP A 17 -13.34 9.82 0.31
C ASP A 17 -13.15 11.27 -0.17
N VAL A 18 -14.00 12.17 0.29
CA VAL A 18 -13.99 13.60 -0.01
C VAL A 18 -13.66 14.45 1.22
N GLY A 19 -13.11 13.85 2.28
CA GLY A 19 -12.71 14.53 3.52
C GLY A 19 -13.85 14.86 4.48
N ARG A 20 -14.99 14.18 4.34
CA ARG A 20 -16.12 14.24 5.28
C ARG A 20 -16.52 12.84 5.74
N GLU A 21 -17.39 12.75 6.72
CA GLU A 21 -17.92 11.45 7.18
C GLU A 21 -18.66 10.72 6.05
N GLY A 22 -18.34 9.42 5.87
CA GLY A 22 -18.88 8.58 4.82
C GLY A 22 -18.11 8.63 3.50
N LEU A 23 -18.37 7.65 2.64
CA LEU A 23 -17.80 7.53 1.30
C LEU A 23 -18.87 7.75 0.25
N ILE A 24 -18.50 8.40 -0.86
CA ILE A 24 -19.39 8.59 -2.00
C ILE A 24 -19.23 7.41 -2.95
N GLU A 25 -20.32 6.69 -3.22
CA GLU A 25 -20.36 5.64 -4.23
C GLU A 25 -20.46 6.26 -5.63
N CYS A 26 -19.38 6.13 -6.40
CA CYS A 26 -19.27 6.74 -7.71
C CYS A 26 -19.25 5.73 -8.84
N ARG A 27 -19.80 6.12 -9.99
CA ARG A 27 -19.65 5.42 -11.27
C ARG A 27 -18.85 6.25 -12.25
N ARG A 28 -18.17 5.58 -13.19
CA ARG A 28 -17.44 6.27 -14.26
C ARG A 28 -18.41 6.86 -15.28
N ARG A 29 -18.11 8.06 -15.76
CA ARG A 29 -18.75 8.60 -16.95
C ARG A 29 -18.24 7.91 -18.21
N GLY A 30 -19.02 7.84 -19.27
CA GLY A 30 -18.72 7.10 -20.50
C GLY A 30 -17.34 7.36 -21.08
N LYS A 31 -16.84 8.61 -21.09
CA LYS A 31 -15.51 8.99 -21.56
C LYS A 31 -14.34 8.35 -20.76
N LEU A 32 -14.60 7.91 -19.53
CA LEU A 32 -13.61 7.28 -18.65
C LEU A 32 -13.70 5.74 -18.61
N LEU A 33 -14.53 5.12 -19.44
CA LEU A 33 -14.71 3.65 -19.44
C LEU A 33 -13.40 2.88 -19.68
N LYS A 34 -12.47 3.43 -20.46
CA LYS A 34 -11.16 2.84 -20.74
C LYS A 34 -10.10 3.14 -19.67
N ALA A 35 -10.33 4.10 -18.78
CA ALA A 35 -9.37 4.46 -17.75
C ALA A 35 -9.33 3.39 -16.66
N LYS A 36 -8.14 2.91 -16.32
CA LYS A 36 -7.93 2.03 -15.17
C LYS A 36 -7.77 2.88 -13.93
N ILE A 37 -8.85 3.00 -13.15
CA ILE A 37 -8.85 3.69 -11.86
C ILE A 37 -8.42 2.71 -10.77
N LEU A 38 -7.49 3.14 -9.93
CA LEU A 38 -6.88 2.36 -8.85
C LEU A 38 -7.32 2.93 -7.48
N VAL A 39 -7.21 2.13 -6.44
CA VAL A 39 -7.24 2.63 -5.06
C VAL A 39 -6.08 3.60 -4.87
N GLY A 40 -6.34 4.72 -4.20
CA GLY A 40 -5.39 5.83 -4.05
C GLY A 40 -5.45 6.90 -5.14
N ASP A 41 -6.16 6.66 -6.25
CA ASP A 41 -6.35 7.69 -7.28
C ASP A 41 -7.12 8.89 -6.74
N GLU A 42 -6.69 10.08 -7.15
CA GLU A 42 -7.42 11.32 -6.93
C GLU A 42 -8.33 11.60 -8.12
N LEU A 43 -9.56 11.96 -7.83
CA LEU A 43 -10.62 12.15 -8.80
C LEU A 43 -11.30 13.49 -8.63
N GLU A 44 -11.86 14.00 -9.74
CA GLU A 44 -12.93 14.98 -9.69
C GLU A 44 -14.27 14.28 -9.88
N ILE A 45 -15.21 14.54 -8.98
CA ILE A 45 -16.54 13.95 -8.99
C ILE A 45 -17.63 15.02 -8.98
N THR A 46 -18.78 14.69 -9.54
CA THR A 46 -20.05 15.40 -9.34
C THR A 46 -20.91 14.58 -8.39
N GLU A 47 -21.26 15.17 -7.25
CA GLU A 47 -22.16 14.55 -6.28
C GLU A 47 -23.60 14.66 -6.76
N LEU A 48 -24.35 13.55 -6.64
CA LEU A 48 -25.77 13.46 -7.05
C LEU A 48 -26.73 13.43 -5.87
N GLY A 49 -26.20 13.51 -4.64
CA GLY A 49 -26.96 13.34 -3.39
C GLY A 49 -27.02 11.88 -2.93
N GLN A 50 -27.46 11.65 -1.69
CA GLN A 50 -27.56 10.31 -1.08
C GLN A 50 -26.26 9.48 -1.20
N ASP A 51 -25.11 10.11 -0.96
CA ASP A 51 -23.77 9.49 -1.05
C ASP A 51 -23.48 8.81 -2.40
N LYS A 52 -24.05 9.34 -3.48
CA LYS A 52 -23.81 8.90 -4.86
C LYS A 52 -23.13 9.98 -5.67
N GLY A 53 -22.30 9.55 -6.63
CA GLY A 53 -21.58 10.49 -7.49
C GLY A 53 -21.19 9.91 -8.85
N VAL A 54 -20.70 10.79 -9.70
CA VAL A 54 -20.15 10.44 -11.02
C VAL A 54 -18.73 10.96 -11.12
N ILE A 55 -17.83 10.10 -11.56
CA ILE A 55 -16.43 10.47 -11.81
C ILE A 55 -16.35 11.25 -13.12
N GLU A 56 -15.90 12.49 -13.03
CA GLU A 56 -15.72 13.40 -14.16
C GLU A 56 -14.31 13.34 -14.74
N ALA A 57 -13.30 13.24 -13.87
CA ALA A 57 -11.91 13.18 -14.28
C ALA A 57 -11.06 12.33 -13.32
N LEU A 58 -10.04 11.68 -13.89
CA LEU A 58 -8.92 11.08 -13.17
C LEU A 58 -7.78 12.10 -13.16
N LEU A 59 -7.30 12.46 -11.97
CA LEU A 59 -6.19 13.38 -11.81
C LEU A 59 -4.83 12.69 -12.03
N PRO A 60 -3.77 13.44 -12.37
CA PRO A 60 -2.45 12.88 -12.56
C PRO A 60 -1.94 12.16 -11.32
N ARG A 61 -1.36 10.99 -11.51
CA ARG A 61 -0.72 10.22 -10.44
C ARG A 61 0.68 10.72 -10.16
N ARG A 62 1.08 10.80 -8.89
CA ARG A 62 2.51 10.98 -8.53
C ARG A 62 3.29 9.67 -8.62
N ASN A 63 2.65 8.53 -8.31
CA ASN A 63 3.23 7.19 -8.45
C ASN A 63 2.13 6.14 -8.58
N GLN A 64 2.54 4.94 -8.98
CA GLN A 64 1.67 3.75 -8.97
C GLN A 64 2.52 2.49 -8.91
N ILE A 65 1.96 1.44 -8.31
CA ILE A 65 2.52 0.09 -8.37
C ILE A 65 1.49 -0.90 -8.93
N ARG A 66 1.98 -2.01 -9.47
CA ARG A 66 1.13 -3.01 -10.12
C ARG A 66 0.63 -4.07 -9.15
N ARG A 67 1.41 -4.38 -8.13
CA ARG A 67 1.11 -5.39 -7.10
C ARG A 67 1.61 -4.91 -5.74
N PRO A 68 0.67 -4.52 -4.83
CA PRO A 68 -0.76 -4.33 -5.09
C PRO A 68 -1.02 -3.24 -6.14
N ALA A 69 -2.19 -3.30 -6.81
CA ALA A 69 -2.56 -2.30 -7.83
C ALA A 69 -3.11 -1.05 -7.14
N VAL A 70 -2.22 -0.12 -6.79
CA VAL A 70 -2.52 1.12 -6.07
C VAL A 70 -1.75 2.30 -6.65
N ALA A 71 -2.24 3.51 -6.39
CA ALA A 71 -1.65 4.77 -6.84
C ALA A 71 -1.50 5.77 -5.67
N ASN A 72 -0.63 6.77 -5.86
CA ASN A 72 -0.45 7.90 -4.94
C ASN A 72 -0.11 7.49 -3.50
N ILE A 73 0.65 6.40 -3.33
CA ILE A 73 1.10 5.94 -2.01
C ILE A 73 2.33 6.70 -1.54
N ASP A 74 2.47 6.84 -0.22
CA ASP A 74 3.60 7.49 0.42
C ASP A 74 4.70 6.49 0.72
N GLN A 75 4.31 5.26 1.11
CA GLN A 75 5.25 4.19 1.44
C GLN A 75 4.72 2.82 1.07
N LEU A 76 5.65 1.90 0.81
CA LEU A 76 5.39 0.47 0.63
C LEU A 76 6.01 -0.29 1.79
N LEU A 77 5.18 -0.96 2.58
CA LEU A 77 5.63 -1.91 3.59
C LEU A 77 5.82 -3.28 2.92
N VAL A 78 7.08 -3.66 2.72
CA VAL A 78 7.47 -4.95 2.14
C VAL A 78 7.59 -5.97 3.27
N ILE A 79 6.65 -6.91 3.32
CA ILE A 79 6.58 -7.90 4.41
C ILE A 79 7.12 -9.24 3.91
N MET A 80 8.10 -9.77 4.62
CA MET A 80 8.63 -11.12 4.47
C MET A 80 8.44 -11.89 5.77
N ALA A 81 8.47 -13.21 5.71
CA ALA A 81 8.58 -14.02 6.92
C ALA A 81 10.04 -14.39 7.15
N ALA A 82 10.48 -14.43 8.41
CA ALA A 82 11.78 -14.98 8.77
C ALA A 82 11.85 -16.50 8.53
N LYS A 83 10.67 -17.16 8.62
CA LYS A 83 10.49 -18.61 8.38
C LYS A 83 9.05 -18.91 7.93
N SER A 84 8.88 -19.96 7.13
CA SER A 84 7.57 -20.47 6.70
C SER A 84 6.62 -19.39 6.12
N PRO A 85 6.91 -18.90 4.92
CA PRO A 85 7.96 -19.28 3.98
C PRO A 85 9.33 -18.66 4.29
N ASP A 86 10.40 -19.30 3.84
CA ASP A 86 11.74 -18.73 3.97
C ASP A 86 11.84 -17.43 3.15
N PRO A 87 12.64 -16.44 3.60
CA PRO A 87 12.77 -15.17 2.90
C PRO A 87 13.36 -15.36 1.50
N ASN A 88 12.83 -14.63 0.53
CA ASN A 88 13.33 -14.61 -0.83
C ASN A 88 13.97 -13.25 -1.12
N GLN A 89 15.30 -13.21 -1.07
CA GLN A 89 16.06 -11.98 -1.29
C GLN A 89 15.77 -11.36 -2.64
N PHE A 90 15.72 -12.13 -3.71
CA PHE A 90 15.41 -11.61 -5.05
C PHE A 90 14.06 -10.88 -5.10
N LEU A 91 13.06 -11.38 -4.37
CA LEU A 91 11.76 -10.73 -4.31
C LEU A 91 11.82 -9.42 -3.53
N VAL A 92 12.57 -9.38 -2.42
CA VAL A 92 12.81 -8.15 -1.65
C VAL A 92 13.47 -7.10 -2.55
N ASP A 93 14.60 -7.45 -3.18
CA ASP A 93 15.35 -6.55 -4.03
C ASP A 93 14.51 -6.00 -5.19
N LYS A 94 13.70 -6.86 -5.81
CA LYS A 94 12.75 -6.44 -6.86
C LYS A 94 11.70 -5.44 -6.36
N MET A 95 11.20 -5.62 -5.14
CA MET A 95 10.24 -4.69 -4.54
C MET A 95 10.90 -3.35 -4.20
N LEU A 96 12.13 -3.39 -3.64
CA LEU A 96 12.93 -2.18 -3.37
C LEU A 96 13.19 -1.39 -4.65
N MET A 97 13.64 -2.05 -5.71
CA MET A 97 13.83 -1.39 -7.02
C MET A 97 12.55 -0.77 -7.57
N THR A 98 11.41 -1.41 -7.36
CA THR A 98 10.10 -0.86 -7.77
C THR A 98 9.79 0.42 -7.01
N CYS A 99 10.10 0.47 -5.72
CA CYS A 99 9.92 1.66 -4.89
C CYS A 99 10.84 2.80 -5.32
N GLU A 100 12.14 2.52 -5.49
CA GLU A 100 13.13 3.50 -5.94
C GLU A 100 12.74 4.12 -7.29
N TYR A 101 12.38 3.28 -8.27
CA TYR A 101 11.93 3.76 -9.58
C TYR A 101 10.64 4.58 -9.49
N GLY A 102 9.72 4.24 -8.58
CA GLY A 102 8.45 4.91 -8.39
C GLY A 102 8.50 6.14 -7.48
N GLY A 103 9.64 6.47 -6.87
CA GLY A 103 9.73 7.52 -5.86
C GLY A 103 8.88 7.24 -4.63
N ILE A 104 8.80 5.97 -4.21
CA ILE A 104 8.02 5.48 -3.08
C ILE A 104 8.98 5.09 -1.97
N HIS A 105 8.72 5.52 -0.73
CA HIS A 105 9.55 5.11 0.41
C HIS A 105 9.33 3.63 0.75
N PRO A 106 10.36 2.76 0.65
CA PRO A 106 10.25 1.36 1.05
C PRO A 106 10.55 1.21 2.54
N THR A 107 9.79 0.36 3.21
CA THR A 107 10.05 -0.08 4.58
C THR A 107 10.02 -1.60 4.61
N LEU A 108 11.08 -2.26 5.08
CA LEU A 108 11.13 -3.70 5.18
C LEU A 108 10.61 -4.17 6.54
N CYS A 109 9.83 -5.24 6.53
CA CYS A 109 9.31 -5.88 7.73
C CYS A 109 9.51 -7.40 7.64
N PHE A 110 10.31 -7.96 8.54
CA PHE A 110 10.44 -9.42 8.67
C PHE A 110 9.54 -9.88 9.82
N ASN A 111 8.42 -10.49 9.44
CA ASN A 111 7.46 -11.09 10.37
C ASN A 111 7.88 -12.50 10.74
N LYS A 112 7.25 -13.05 11.79
CA LYS A 112 7.54 -14.37 12.36
C LYS A 112 8.98 -14.51 12.88
N CYS A 113 9.54 -13.40 13.40
CA CYS A 113 10.88 -13.42 14.00
C CYS A 113 10.98 -14.35 15.22
N ASP A 114 9.83 -14.74 15.80
CA ASP A 114 9.71 -15.77 16.84
C ASP A 114 10.07 -17.18 16.34
N LEU A 115 10.00 -17.45 15.03
CA LEU A 115 10.32 -18.75 14.46
C LEU A 115 11.81 -18.89 14.08
N ASP A 116 12.44 -17.81 13.65
CA ASP A 116 13.84 -17.81 13.24
C ASP A 116 14.45 -16.40 13.40
N ARG A 117 14.92 -16.14 14.60
CA ARG A 117 15.50 -14.83 14.97
C ARG A 117 16.82 -14.59 14.25
N GLU A 118 17.66 -15.60 14.11
CA GLU A 118 18.99 -15.48 13.50
C GLU A 118 18.87 -15.07 12.02
N THR A 119 18.00 -15.72 11.27
CA THR A 119 17.70 -15.36 9.88
C THR A 119 17.16 -13.93 9.80
N ALA A 120 16.20 -13.55 10.67
CA ALA A 120 15.62 -12.20 10.69
C ALA A 120 16.69 -11.12 10.94
N GLU A 121 17.56 -11.30 11.93
CA GLU A 121 18.64 -10.37 12.25
C GLU A 121 19.68 -10.27 11.13
N SER A 122 20.00 -11.38 10.46
CA SER A 122 20.92 -11.41 9.32
C SER A 122 20.40 -10.54 8.16
N TYR A 123 19.12 -10.69 7.79
CA TYR A 123 18.48 -9.87 6.75
C TYR A 123 18.40 -8.40 7.17
N LYS A 124 18.05 -8.13 8.43
CA LYS A 124 18.02 -6.78 8.97
C LYS A 124 19.37 -6.11 8.81
N ALA A 125 20.43 -6.73 9.34
CA ALA A 125 21.80 -6.19 9.26
C ALA A 125 22.25 -5.96 7.82
N PHE A 126 21.87 -6.83 6.88
CA PHE A 126 22.20 -6.68 5.46
C PHE A 126 21.52 -5.46 4.86
N TYR A 127 20.19 -5.31 4.99
CA TYR A 127 19.44 -4.23 4.35
C TYR A 127 19.64 -2.87 5.03
N GLU A 128 19.87 -2.83 6.34
CA GLU A 128 20.24 -1.58 7.04
C GLU A 128 21.57 -1.02 6.54
N ARG A 129 22.55 -1.88 6.24
CA ARG A 129 23.80 -1.45 5.59
C ARG A 129 23.60 -0.92 4.16
N CYS A 130 22.52 -1.35 3.50
CA CYS A 130 22.11 -0.80 2.20
C CYS A 130 21.31 0.52 2.32
N GLY A 131 21.04 0.98 3.55
CA GLY A 131 20.34 2.24 3.81
C GLY A 131 18.82 2.12 3.90
N TYR A 132 18.27 0.91 4.07
CA TYR A 132 16.83 0.69 4.20
C TYR A 132 16.40 0.57 5.67
N ASP A 133 15.21 1.07 5.97
CA ASP A 133 14.58 0.85 7.27
C ASP A 133 14.05 -0.58 7.38
N VAL A 134 14.48 -1.32 8.42
CA VAL A 134 14.10 -2.72 8.61
C VAL A 134 13.56 -2.97 10.01
N TYR A 135 12.37 -3.56 10.08
CA TYR A 135 11.67 -3.88 11.31
C TYR A 135 11.49 -5.39 11.45
N LEU A 136 11.82 -5.91 12.64
CA LEU A 136 11.53 -7.29 13.01
C LEU A 136 10.28 -7.33 13.85
N VAL A 137 9.34 -8.19 13.47
CA VAL A 137 8.06 -8.31 14.17
C VAL A 137 7.64 -9.78 14.30
N SER A 138 6.77 -10.01 15.27
CA SER A 138 5.97 -11.23 15.33
C SER A 138 4.51 -10.84 15.56
N ALA A 139 3.69 -10.98 14.51
CA ALA A 139 2.26 -10.74 14.63
C ALA A 139 1.60 -11.71 15.63
N LYS A 140 2.18 -12.90 15.84
CA LYS A 140 1.70 -13.91 16.78
C LYS A 140 1.93 -13.49 18.23
N THR A 141 3.10 -12.95 18.56
CA THR A 141 3.48 -12.60 19.94
C THR A 141 3.21 -11.14 20.27
N GLY A 142 3.01 -10.28 19.25
CA GLY A 142 2.89 -8.84 19.40
C GLY A 142 4.22 -8.09 19.35
N GLU A 143 5.34 -8.79 19.28
CA GLU A 143 6.68 -8.18 19.27
C GLU A 143 6.84 -7.23 18.07
N GLY A 144 7.35 -6.02 18.32
CA GLY A 144 7.67 -5.01 17.31
C GLY A 144 6.47 -4.33 16.66
N LEU A 145 5.22 -4.75 16.95
CA LEU A 145 4.03 -4.20 16.29
C LEU A 145 3.78 -2.74 16.61
N ASP A 146 4.08 -2.29 17.83
CA ASP A 146 3.86 -0.89 18.20
C ASP A 146 4.80 0.05 17.44
N THR A 147 6.06 -0.36 17.24
CA THR A 147 7.00 0.38 16.38
C THR A 147 6.48 0.46 14.96
N LEU A 148 5.99 -0.65 14.41
CA LEU A 148 5.42 -0.69 13.06
C LEU A 148 4.16 0.20 12.94
N ARG A 149 3.27 0.17 13.93
CA ARG A 149 2.07 1.02 13.98
C ARG A 149 2.41 2.51 13.92
N ASN A 150 3.49 2.94 14.55
CA ASN A 150 3.91 4.34 14.58
C ASN A 150 4.39 4.86 13.21
N LEU A 151 4.64 3.98 12.24
CA LEU A 151 5.00 4.36 10.87
C LEU A 151 3.79 4.68 9.98
N LEU A 152 2.59 4.27 10.40
CA LEU A 152 1.39 4.32 9.54
C LEU A 152 0.64 5.66 9.55
N PRO A 153 0.57 6.43 10.67
CA PRO A 153 -0.23 7.65 10.72
C PRO A 153 0.15 8.66 9.65
N HIS A 154 -0.87 9.31 9.08
CA HIS A 154 -0.75 10.37 8.09
C HIS A 154 -0.05 9.98 6.77
N ARG A 155 0.08 8.68 6.48
CA ARG A 155 0.69 8.14 5.26
C ARG A 155 -0.25 7.17 4.56
N MET A 156 -0.34 7.28 3.25
CA MET A 156 -0.94 6.24 2.41
C MET A 156 0.05 5.08 2.29
N THR A 157 -0.17 4.02 3.06
CA THR A 157 0.72 2.85 3.11
C THR A 157 0.11 1.69 2.33
N ALA A 158 0.85 1.13 1.39
CA ALA A 158 0.53 -0.16 0.80
C ALA A 158 1.35 -1.27 1.46
N PHE A 159 0.74 -2.44 1.60
CA PHE A 159 1.36 -3.66 2.11
C PHE A 159 1.62 -4.60 0.94
N SER A 160 2.80 -5.17 0.86
CA SER A 160 3.15 -6.15 -0.17
C SER A 160 4.08 -7.22 0.37
N GLY A 161 3.85 -8.46 -0.03
CA GLY A 161 4.67 -9.60 0.35
C GLY A 161 4.12 -10.89 -0.27
N PRO A 162 4.86 -12.00 -0.21
CA PRO A 162 4.38 -13.30 -0.66
C PRO A 162 3.24 -13.82 0.23
N SER A 163 2.51 -14.81 -0.29
CA SER A 163 1.46 -15.48 0.50
C SER A 163 2.07 -16.19 1.72
N GLY A 164 1.37 -16.12 2.84
CA GLY A 164 1.76 -16.81 4.07
C GLY A 164 2.78 -16.06 4.94
N VAL A 165 3.12 -14.82 4.66
CA VAL A 165 4.04 -14.03 5.50
C VAL A 165 3.39 -13.43 6.74
N GLY A 166 2.05 -13.44 6.82
CA GLY A 166 1.29 -12.89 7.94
C GLY A 166 0.23 -11.92 7.54
#